data_ce5df415624eb7f5d6d10cf28ee4b8e8
#
_entry.id   ce5df415624eb7f5d6d10cf28ee4b8e8
#
_cell.length_a   1.000
_cell.length_b   1.000
_cell.length_c   1.000
_cell.angle_alpha   90.00
_cell.angle_beta   90.00
_cell.angle_gamma   90.00
#
_symmetry.space_group_name_H-M   'P 1'
#
loop_
_entity.id
_entity.type
_entity.pdbx_description
1 polymer ?
#
loop_
_entity_poly.entity_id
_entity_poly.type
_entity_poly.pdbx_seq_one_letter_code
_entity_poly.pdbx_strand_id
1 'polypeptide(L)'
;MRDTVEDGRSATRGAALNGAAIASMAFGSGLQLALYLRHFGTTRATDAMIAALAVYSLVSVAGQVLRTTSVPLFSGSGPILNEALFGWTMAGVSLLATVICATCAEPIAKLVAHSAGHTGISVGTTAIRIMAPAIGLQIGGAGLAVVGALRGRLSFVAFSYIACGVTGLFGYFVLDHSTGIQVLAWTNVISGGTVVLILGFGLPLHPRRLEGLGPILRAGSRLLRGLPLPMSFSLMYPVTLALAPRSRAGEITLFGLAYTVCSYLSGITAQALSMSDVVSLARVGTGSASDRRATVMRAFRYSMLIAIPGAGVAALAGGPVLTALMPSKVGTSGGTFGLDVLLLVPFLVGALGVWVTLPALLSAENGLKGRRLFAVILGLLAVHLAATLVGRALWGFDGALLAMAVAPAAFVCFGLRLAAPRTALLLVRPAVTICGAGAVSFGMLALAIHPVARLHGALPGIVAAAIGVAAYSALASRLYPAEVGTIARLARH
;
A
#
# COMPACT_ATOMS: atom_id res chain seq x y z
N MET A 1 32.70 -4.72 -16.68
CA MET A 1 31.60 -5.60 -17.17
C MET A 1 31.23 -6.68 -16.16
N ARG A 2 32.13 -7.26 -15.34
CA ARG A 2 31.77 -8.18 -14.23
C ARG A 2 31.01 -7.46 -13.10
N ASP A 3 31.44 -6.27 -12.70
CA ASP A 3 30.83 -5.51 -11.59
C ASP A 3 29.37 -5.10 -11.87
N THR A 4 29.02 -4.79 -13.14
CA THR A 4 27.64 -4.44 -13.52
C THR A 4 26.68 -5.64 -13.49
N VAL A 5 27.17 -6.87 -13.66
CA VAL A 5 26.36 -8.10 -13.60
C VAL A 5 26.12 -8.52 -12.14
N GLU A 6 27.11 -8.34 -11.27
CA GLU A 6 26.97 -8.61 -9.83
C GLU A 6 26.04 -7.60 -9.15
N ASP A 7 26.11 -6.32 -9.50
CA ASP A 7 25.18 -5.29 -9.01
C ASP A 7 23.73 -5.54 -9.45
N GLY A 8 23.51 -5.98 -10.68
CA GLY A 8 22.19 -6.34 -11.18
C GLY A 8 21.58 -7.53 -10.43
N ARG A 9 22.38 -8.54 -10.07
CA ARG A 9 21.92 -9.70 -9.29
C ARG A 9 21.59 -9.32 -7.84
N SER A 10 22.36 -8.44 -7.22
CA SER A 10 22.12 -7.98 -5.85
C SER A 10 20.83 -7.14 -5.72
N ALA A 11 20.56 -6.27 -6.69
CA ALA A 11 19.34 -5.47 -6.75
C ALA A 11 18.09 -6.35 -6.96
N THR A 12 18.15 -7.32 -7.86
CA THR A 12 17.06 -8.27 -8.11
C THR A 12 16.77 -9.12 -6.87
N ARG A 13 17.79 -9.60 -6.17
CA ARG A 13 17.65 -10.34 -4.91
C ARG A 13 17.04 -9.47 -3.82
N GLY A 14 17.45 -8.21 -3.71
CA GLY A 14 16.88 -7.24 -2.77
C GLY A 14 15.38 -6.98 -3.03
N ALA A 15 14.99 -6.82 -4.30
CA ALA A 15 13.59 -6.66 -4.69
C ALA A 15 12.76 -7.90 -4.37
N ALA A 16 13.27 -9.10 -4.68
CA ALA A 16 12.60 -10.37 -4.38
C ALA A 16 12.39 -10.56 -2.86
N LEU A 17 13.40 -10.29 -2.04
CA LEU A 17 13.29 -10.38 -0.58
C LEU A 17 12.29 -9.36 -0.01
N ASN A 18 12.29 -8.12 -0.48
CA ASN A 18 11.31 -7.13 -0.07
C ASN A 18 9.90 -7.51 -0.53
N GLY A 19 9.75 -8.01 -1.76
CA GLY A 19 8.48 -8.52 -2.27
C GLY A 19 7.95 -9.68 -1.43
N ALA A 20 8.79 -10.65 -1.09
CA ALA A 20 8.43 -11.77 -0.23
C ALA A 20 8.03 -11.32 1.19
N ALA A 21 8.74 -10.34 1.76
CA ALA A 21 8.39 -9.77 3.06
C ALA A 21 7.02 -9.08 3.05
N ILE A 22 6.74 -8.26 2.03
CA ILE A 22 5.45 -7.59 1.86
C ILE A 22 4.34 -8.63 1.58
N ALA A 23 4.61 -9.65 0.78
CA ALA A 23 3.66 -10.73 0.50
C ALA A 23 3.32 -11.53 1.76
N SER A 24 4.31 -11.83 2.61
CA SER A 24 4.10 -12.50 3.90
C SER A 24 3.24 -11.67 4.85
N MET A 25 3.51 -10.37 4.95
CA MET A 25 2.67 -9.44 5.72
C MET A 25 1.25 -9.36 5.17
N ALA A 26 1.11 -9.25 3.84
CA ALA A 26 -0.17 -9.19 3.17
C ALA A 26 -1.01 -10.45 3.40
N PHE A 27 -0.37 -11.62 3.29
CA PHE A 27 -1.01 -12.91 3.57
C PHE A 27 -1.43 -13.01 5.04
N GLY A 28 -0.53 -12.69 5.97
CA GLY A 28 -0.82 -12.71 7.40
C GLY A 28 -1.97 -11.77 7.77
N SER A 29 -1.93 -10.52 7.29
CA SER A 29 -3.00 -9.53 7.56
C SER A 29 -4.31 -9.90 6.85
N GLY A 30 -4.25 -10.42 5.63
CA GLY A 30 -5.44 -10.89 4.91
C GLY A 30 -6.13 -12.06 5.62
N LEU A 31 -5.34 -13.02 6.12
CA LEU A 31 -5.87 -14.15 6.89
C LEU A 31 -6.43 -13.71 8.24
N GLN A 32 -5.75 -12.82 8.97
CA GLN A 32 -6.29 -12.21 10.20
C GLN A 32 -7.64 -11.55 9.96
N LEU A 33 -7.74 -10.77 8.88
CA LEU A 33 -8.97 -10.07 8.55
C LEU A 33 -10.09 -11.03 8.13
N ALA A 34 -9.78 -12.11 7.41
CA ALA A 34 -10.74 -13.17 7.08
C ALA A 34 -11.26 -13.90 8.34
N LEU A 35 -10.36 -14.25 9.26
CA LEU A 35 -10.71 -14.86 10.54
C LEU A 35 -11.55 -13.91 11.40
N TYR A 36 -11.17 -12.63 11.45
CA TYR A 36 -11.91 -11.57 12.14
C TYR A 36 -13.34 -11.45 11.62
N LEU A 37 -13.52 -11.40 10.31
CA LEU A 37 -14.86 -11.31 9.71
C LEU A 37 -15.67 -12.60 9.89
N ARG A 38 -15.01 -13.75 9.89
CA ARG A 38 -15.66 -15.02 10.21
C ARG A 38 -16.21 -15.03 11.64
N HIS A 39 -15.49 -14.42 12.58
CA HIS A 39 -15.90 -14.38 14.00
C HIS A 39 -16.97 -13.31 14.24
N PHE A 40 -16.71 -12.05 13.86
CA PHE A 40 -17.52 -10.88 14.20
C PHE A 40 -18.55 -10.50 13.11
N GLY A 41 -18.40 -11.00 11.89
CA GLY A 41 -19.26 -10.69 10.74
C GLY A 41 -19.06 -9.26 10.22
N THR A 42 -19.99 -8.84 9.34
CA THR A 42 -20.07 -7.50 8.78
C THR A 42 -21.10 -6.66 9.56
N THR A 43 -20.66 -6.03 10.64
CA THR A 43 -21.47 -5.25 11.56
C THR A 43 -21.02 -3.78 11.57
N ARG A 44 -21.79 -2.88 12.17
CA ARG A 44 -21.35 -1.48 12.37
C ARG A 44 -20.09 -1.38 13.24
N ALA A 45 -19.88 -2.31 14.14
CA ALA A 45 -18.68 -2.35 14.97
C ALA A 45 -17.44 -2.79 14.17
N THR A 46 -17.58 -3.76 13.24
CA THR A 46 -16.53 -4.12 12.31
C THR A 46 -16.25 -3.01 11.32
N ASP A 47 -17.25 -2.28 10.84
CA ASP A 47 -17.07 -1.09 10.00
C ASP A 47 -16.23 -0.03 10.69
N ALA A 48 -16.51 0.24 11.97
CA ALA A 48 -15.73 1.19 12.76
C ALA A 48 -14.28 0.75 12.98
N MET A 49 -14.06 -0.55 13.18
CA MET A 49 -12.71 -1.12 13.30
C MET A 49 -11.93 -0.98 11.99
N ILE A 50 -12.54 -1.27 10.85
CA ILE A 50 -11.92 -1.10 9.53
C ILE A 50 -11.66 0.37 9.22
N ALA A 51 -12.58 1.28 9.60
CA ALA A 51 -12.34 2.71 9.49
C ALA A 51 -11.15 3.19 10.36
N ALA A 52 -11.00 2.65 11.57
CA ALA A 52 -9.83 2.91 12.40
C ALA A 52 -8.52 2.36 11.80
N LEU A 53 -8.57 1.19 11.16
CA LEU A 53 -7.43 0.62 10.41
C LEU A 53 -7.03 1.49 9.21
N ALA A 54 -7.94 2.28 8.62
CA ALA A 54 -7.57 3.23 7.57
C ALA A 54 -6.56 4.29 8.05
N VAL A 55 -6.67 4.72 9.31
CA VAL A 55 -5.70 5.64 9.94
C VAL A 55 -4.34 4.96 10.13
N TYR A 56 -4.34 3.72 10.60
CA TYR A 56 -3.13 2.93 10.74
C TYR A 56 -2.44 2.68 9.38
N SER A 57 -3.20 2.35 8.34
CA SER A 57 -2.68 2.11 7.00
C SER A 57 -2.03 3.37 6.40
N LEU A 58 -2.58 4.56 6.65
CA LEU A 58 -2.01 5.83 6.24
C LEU A 58 -0.59 6.00 6.82
N VAL A 59 -0.40 5.71 8.11
CA VAL A 59 0.92 5.82 8.74
C VAL A 59 1.86 4.70 8.29
N SER A 60 1.35 3.51 8.05
CA SER A 60 2.13 2.42 7.47
C SER A 60 2.72 2.80 6.11
N VAL A 61 1.94 3.44 5.24
CA VAL A 61 2.43 3.98 3.96
C VAL A 61 3.46 5.08 4.19
N ALA A 62 3.26 5.97 5.16
CA ALA A 62 4.27 6.98 5.51
C ALA A 62 5.61 6.33 5.91
N GLY A 63 5.59 5.27 6.71
CA GLY A 63 6.78 4.49 7.07
C GLY A 63 7.48 3.89 5.85
N GLN A 64 6.71 3.37 4.89
CA GLN A 64 7.25 2.82 3.64
C GLN A 64 7.87 3.90 2.75
N VAL A 65 7.24 5.08 2.65
CA VAL A 65 7.81 6.23 1.93
C VAL A 65 9.08 6.70 2.60
N LEU A 66 9.12 6.76 3.93
CA LEU A 66 10.34 7.08 4.69
C LEU A 66 11.49 6.14 4.32
N ARG A 67 11.25 4.83 4.22
CA ARG A 67 12.28 3.86 3.79
C ARG A 67 12.82 4.17 2.40
N THR A 68 11.98 4.55 1.45
CA THR A 68 12.37 4.86 0.08
C THR A 68 13.08 6.21 -0.02
N THR A 69 12.60 7.24 0.70
CA THR A 69 13.11 8.62 0.59
C THR A 69 14.35 8.88 1.45
N SER A 70 14.57 8.07 2.50
CA SER A 70 15.71 8.27 3.40
C SER A 70 17.02 7.74 2.84
N VAL A 71 17.03 6.69 2.03
CA VAL A 71 18.26 6.09 1.48
C VAL A 71 19.15 7.13 0.76
N PRO A 72 18.61 8.01 -0.11
CA PRO A 72 19.43 9.05 -0.76
C PRO A 72 20.05 10.08 0.18
N LEU A 73 19.59 10.18 1.44
CA LEU A 73 20.17 11.12 2.43
C LEU A 73 21.55 10.67 2.92
N PHE A 74 21.84 9.38 2.77
CA PHE A 74 23.09 8.76 3.24
C PHE A 74 24.03 8.40 2.07
N SER A 75 23.55 8.53 0.83
CA SER A 75 24.31 8.26 -0.39
C SER A 75 24.68 9.57 -1.08
N GLY A 76 25.97 9.79 -1.38
CA GLY A 76 26.45 10.97 -2.07
C GLY A 76 27.77 11.52 -1.50
N SER A 77 28.21 12.70 -1.98
CA SER A 77 29.50 13.33 -1.68
C SER A 77 29.69 13.83 -0.23
N GLY A 78 28.81 13.45 0.67
CA GLY A 78 28.91 13.68 2.12
C GLY A 78 27.63 13.22 2.81
N PRO A 79 27.72 12.42 3.89
CA PRO A 79 26.54 12.00 4.66
C PRO A 79 25.89 13.26 5.29
N ILE A 80 24.60 13.44 4.97
CA ILE A 80 23.82 14.58 5.50
C ILE A 80 23.45 14.34 6.95
N LEU A 81 23.35 13.07 7.33
CA LEU A 81 22.90 12.64 8.64
C LEU A 81 23.67 11.39 9.09
N ASN A 82 24.01 11.35 10.38
CA ASN A 82 24.57 10.16 11.01
C ASN A 82 23.43 9.13 11.23
N GLU A 83 23.70 7.83 11.00
CA GLU A 83 22.72 6.74 11.20
C GLU A 83 22.13 6.70 12.61
N ALA A 84 22.95 6.94 13.64
CA ALA A 84 22.48 6.98 15.02
C ALA A 84 21.56 8.18 15.27
N LEU A 85 21.91 9.36 14.77
CA LEU A 85 21.08 10.57 14.89
C LEU A 85 19.75 10.38 14.16
N PHE A 86 19.76 9.75 12.96
CA PHE A 86 18.54 9.40 12.23
C PHE A 86 17.67 8.44 13.05
N GLY A 87 18.23 7.36 13.58
CA GLY A 87 17.51 6.39 14.40
C GLY A 87 16.85 7.04 15.62
N TRP A 88 17.58 7.89 16.35
CA TRP A 88 17.01 8.61 17.50
C TRP A 88 15.96 9.65 17.11
N THR A 89 16.14 10.32 15.97
CA THR A 89 15.11 11.23 15.43
C THR A 89 13.84 10.45 15.10
N MET A 90 13.96 9.28 14.46
CA MET A 90 12.81 8.44 14.17
C MET A 90 12.13 7.90 15.45
N ALA A 91 12.90 7.58 16.49
CA ALA A 91 12.33 7.20 17.79
C ALA A 91 11.52 8.35 18.41
N GLY A 92 12.04 9.59 18.34
CA GLY A 92 11.31 10.78 18.81
C GLY A 92 10.02 11.04 18.01
N VAL A 93 10.07 10.94 16.67
CA VAL A 93 8.89 11.07 15.81
C VAL A 93 7.88 9.95 16.08
N SER A 94 8.35 8.74 16.33
CA SER A 94 7.56 7.57 16.72
C SER A 94 6.77 7.81 17.99
N LEU A 95 7.45 8.29 19.03
CA LEU A 95 6.83 8.63 20.32
C LEU A 95 5.79 9.75 20.16
N LEU A 96 6.15 10.82 19.44
CA LEU A 96 5.26 11.94 19.17
C LEU A 96 4.00 11.49 18.42
N ALA A 97 4.14 10.67 17.38
CA ALA A 97 3.02 10.12 16.64
C ALA A 97 2.11 9.25 17.53
N THR A 98 2.70 8.43 18.40
CA THR A 98 1.95 7.63 19.39
C THR A 98 1.12 8.55 20.30
N VAL A 99 1.74 9.57 20.87
CA VAL A 99 1.06 10.50 21.79
C VAL A 99 -0.06 11.26 21.07
N ILE A 100 0.20 11.79 19.88
CA ILE A 100 -0.82 12.50 19.09
C ILE A 100 -1.99 11.57 18.76
N CYS A 101 -1.74 10.37 18.27
CA CYS A 101 -2.82 9.44 17.94
C CYS A 101 -3.60 8.98 19.17
N ALA A 102 -2.95 8.76 20.31
CA ALA A 102 -3.63 8.38 21.54
C ALA A 102 -4.52 9.50 22.09
N THR A 103 -4.01 10.75 22.10
CA THR A 103 -4.73 11.92 22.62
C THR A 103 -5.85 12.37 21.66
N CYS A 104 -5.62 12.30 20.35
CA CYS A 104 -6.58 12.69 19.34
C CYS A 104 -7.48 11.51 18.84
N ALA A 105 -7.49 10.37 19.54
CA ALA A 105 -8.22 9.17 19.09
C ALA A 105 -9.72 9.43 18.89
N GLU A 106 -10.36 10.16 19.80
CA GLU A 106 -11.79 10.46 19.72
C GLU A 106 -12.14 11.39 18.54
N PRO A 107 -11.51 12.56 18.34
CA PRO A 107 -11.78 13.38 17.16
C PRO A 107 -11.45 12.66 15.85
N ILE A 108 -10.41 11.82 15.81
CA ILE A 108 -10.10 11.01 14.62
C ILE A 108 -11.21 9.99 14.38
N ALA A 109 -11.68 9.28 15.40
CA ALA A 109 -12.78 8.31 15.28
C ALA A 109 -14.10 8.99 14.86
N LYS A 110 -14.40 10.17 15.42
CA LYS A 110 -15.55 10.99 14.98
C LYS A 110 -15.47 11.35 13.50
N LEU A 111 -14.26 11.53 12.98
CA LEU A 111 -14.04 11.85 11.56
C LEU A 111 -14.22 10.62 10.66
N VAL A 112 -13.57 9.49 10.96
CA VAL A 112 -13.51 8.34 10.03
C VAL A 112 -14.59 7.29 10.27
N ALA A 113 -15.12 7.17 11.48
CA ALA A 113 -16.09 6.15 11.86
C ALA A 113 -17.51 6.71 12.12
N HIS A 114 -17.78 8.00 11.80
CA HIS A 114 -19.09 8.62 12.05
C HIS A 114 -20.22 7.93 11.28
N SER A 115 -19.95 7.42 10.09
CA SER A 115 -20.91 6.70 9.26
C SER A 115 -21.41 5.39 9.90
N ALA A 116 -20.64 4.80 10.83
CA ALA A 116 -21.04 3.65 11.63
C ALA A 116 -21.90 4.01 12.87
N GLY A 117 -22.15 5.30 13.14
CA GLY A 117 -23.00 5.78 14.24
C GLY A 117 -22.28 5.83 15.60
N HIS A 118 -23.03 6.13 16.68
CA HIS A 118 -22.45 6.31 18.02
C HIS A 118 -21.64 5.12 18.53
N THR A 119 -22.17 3.91 18.39
CA THR A 119 -21.46 2.67 18.75
C THR A 119 -20.15 2.55 17.96
N GLY A 120 -20.17 2.90 16.67
CA GLY A 120 -18.99 2.91 15.83
C GLY A 120 -17.94 3.89 16.31
N ILE A 121 -18.30 5.10 16.70
CA ILE A 121 -17.35 6.09 17.25
C ILE A 121 -16.66 5.56 18.50
N SER A 122 -17.39 4.94 19.42
CA SER A 122 -16.81 4.36 20.64
C SER A 122 -15.82 3.23 20.33
N VAL A 123 -16.21 2.28 19.47
CA VAL A 123 -15.32 1.19 19.01
C VAL A 123 -14.11 1.73 18.29
N GLY A 124 -14.28 2.68 17.37
CA GLY A 124 -13.19 3.32 16.62
C GLY A 124 -12.22 4.08 17.52
N THR A 125 -12.72 4.83 18.53
CA THR A 125 -11.90 5.54 19.51
C THR A 125 -11.03 4.57 20.29
N THR A 126 -11.60 3.47 20.78
CA THR A 126 -10.86 2.43 21.51
C THR A 126 -9.82 1.78 20.61
N ALA A 127 -10.18 1.45 19.37
CA ALA A 127 -9.27 0.86 18.40
C ALA A 127 -8.08 1.79 18.11
N ILE A 128 -8.31 3.08 17.86
CA ILE A 128 -7.24 4.05 17.59
C ILE A 128 -6.32 4.21 18.80
N ARG A 129 -6.85 4.26 20.03
CA ARG A 129 -6.03 4.33 21.25
C ARG A 129 -5.14 3.10 21.41
N ILE A 130 -5.68 1.90 21.17
CA ILE A 130 -4.90 0.65 21.21
C ILE A 130 -3.85 0.63 20.09
N MET A 131 -4.19 1.08 18.88
CA MET A 131 -3.26 1.13 17.74
C MET A 131 -2.25 2.28 17.81
N ALA A 132 -2.41 3.25 18.69
CA ALA A 132 -1.47 4.38 18.78
C ALA A 132 -0.02 3.95 18.97
N PRO A 133 0.32 2.99 19.86
CA PRO A 133 1.67 2.43 19.92
C PRO A 133 2.09 1.75 18.60
N ALA A 134 1.18 1.02 17.93
CA ALA A 134 1.51 0.38 16.65
C ALA A 134 1.88 1.40 15.57
N ILE A 135 1.21 2.55 15.55
CA ILE A 135 1.52 3.68 14.67
C ILE A 135 2.95 4.18 14.91
N GLY A 136 3.34 4.38 16.15
CA GLY A 136 4.71 4.75 16.50
C GLY A 136 5.71 3.65 16.10
N LEU A 137 5.43 2.40 16.43
CA LEU A 137 6.29 1.26 16.11
C LEU A 137 6.51 1.10 14.60
N GLN A 138 5.52 1.42 13.76
CA GLN A 138 5.68 1.42 12.30
C GLN A 138 6.69 2.47 11.83
N ILE A 139 6.65 3.68 12.39
CA ILE A 139 7.60 4.75 12.07
C ILE A 139 9.00 4.39 12.56
N GLY A 140 9.13 3.93 13.80
CA GLY A 140 10.40 3.49 14.38
C GLY A 140 11.00 2.31 13.64
N GLY A 141 10.20 1.29 13.34
CA GLY A 141 10.59 0.13 12.54
C GLY A 141 11.05 0.50 11.13
N ALA A 142 10.36 1.45 10.47
CA ALA A 142 10.77 1.97 9.18
C ALA A 142 12.15 2.68 9.27
N GLY A 143 12.38 3.47 10.30
CA GLY A 143 13.68 4.11 10.56
C GLY A 143 14.81 3.09 10.75
N LEU A 144 14.59 2.06 11.59
CA LEU A 144 15.55 0.97 11.77
C LEU A 144 15.79 0.17 10.49
N ALA A 145 14.75 -0.06 9.69
CA ALA A 145 14.87 -0.73 8.40
C ALA A 145 15.75 0.06 7.41
N VAL A 146 15.71 1.40 7.42
CA VAL A 146 16.64 2.25 6.64
C VAL A 146 18.08 2.01 7.10
N VAL A 147 18.34 2.04 8.40
CA VAL A 147 19.69 1.78 8.94
C VAL A 147 20.18 0.38 8.54
N GLY A 148 19.30 -0.64 8.63
CA GLY A 148 19.61 -1.99 8.18
C GLY A 148 19.96 -2.07 6.69
N ALA A 149 19.22 -1.37 5.85
CA ALA A 149 19.47 -1.30 4.41
C ALA A 149 20.84 -0.63 4.10
N LEU A 150 21.15 0.47 4.79
CA LEU A 150 22.44 1.19 4.65
C LEU A 150 23.63 0.31 5.06
N ARG A 151 23.46 -0.53 6.08
CA ARG A 151 24.47 -1.50 6.52
C ARG A 151 24.54 -2.77 5.66
N GLY A 152 23.79 -2.82 4.55
CA GLY A 152 23.76 -3.98 3.65
C GLY A 152 23.00 -5.20 4.21
N ARG A 153 22.24 -5.06 5.32
CA ARG A 153 21.52 -6.15 5.99
C ARG A 153 20.07 -6.28 5.49
N LEU A 154 19.85 -6.19 4.19
CA LEU A 154 18.50 -6.27 3.59
C LEU A 154 17.75 -7.57 3.92
N SER A 155 18.45 -8.71 3.96
CA SER A 155 17.85 -9.99 4.33
C SER A 155 17.35 -10.01 5.77
N PHE A 156 18.08 -9.37 6.69
CA PHE A 156 17.66 -9.25 8.08
C PHE A 156 16.44 -8.32 8.25
N VAL A 157 16.39 -7.23 7.48
CA VAL A 157 15.20 -6.36 7.39
C VAL A 157 14.01 -7.14 6.85
N ALA A 158 14.18 -7.89 5.74
CA ALA A 158 13.11 -8.72 5.17
C ALA A 158 12.60 -9.77 6.18
N PHE A 159 13.50 -10.44 6.88
CA PHE A 159 13.16 -11.39 7.94
C PHE A 159 12.30 -10.77 9.05
N SER A 160 12.64 -9.55 9.51
CA SER A 160 11.87 -8.86 10.54
C SER A 160 10.41 -8.61 10.12
N TYR A 161 10.18 -8.30 8.84
CA TYR A 161 8.83 -8.10 8.30
C TYR A 161 8.08 -9.43 8.05
N ILE A 162 8.77 -10.50 7.69
CA ILE A 162 8.18 -11.84 7.64
C ILE A 162 7.74 -12.27 9.04
N ALA A 163 8.62 -12.11 10.03
CA ALA A 163 8.30 -12.39 11.42
C ALA A 163 7.11 -11.57 11.93
N CYS A 164 7.00 -10.31 11.54
CA CYS A 164 5.87 -9.43 11.82
C CYS A 164 4.53 -10.04 11.33
N GLY A 165 4.48 -10.54 10.11
CA GLY A 165 3.26 -11.20 9.58
C GLY A 165 2.90 -12.46 10.37
N VAL A 166 3.88 -13.27 10.71
CA VAL A 166 3.67 -14.52 11.49
C VAL A 166 3.23 -14.21 12.92
N THR A 167 3.91 -13.30 13.62
CA THR A 167 3.58 -12.94 15.01
C THR A 167 2.25 -12.22 15.12
N GLY A 168 1.87 -11.41 14.12
CA GLY A 168 0.54 -10.83 14.06
C GLY A 168 -0.54 -11.89 13.97
N LEU A 169 -0.37 -12.87 13.08
CA LEU A 169 -1.34 -13.97 12.94
C LEU A 169 -1.41 -14.83 14.21
N PHE A 170 -0.26 -15.15 14.81
CA PHE A 170 -0.22 -15.87 16.09
C PHE A 170 -0.88 -15.08 17.22
N GLY A 171 -0.60 -13.77 17.29
CA GLY A 171 -1.24 -12.84 18.24
C GLY A 171 -2.75 -12.83 18.11
N TYR A 172 -3.28 -12.96 16.88
CA TYR A 172 -4.73 -13.09 16.66
C TYR A 172 -5.29 -14.30 17.40
N PHE A 173 -4.73 -15.48 17.20
CA PHE A 173 -5.23 -16.71 17.85
C PHE A 173 -5.12 -16.66 19.38
N VAL A 174 -4.09 -16.00 19.92
CA VAL A 174 -3.90 -15.90 21.37
C VAL A 174 -4.88 -14.89 22.00
N LEU A 175 -5.18 -13.80 21.30
CA LEU A 175 -5.94 -12.66 21.85
C LEU A 175 -7.43 -12.67 21.47
N ASP A 176 -7.86 -13.47 20.50
CA ASP A 176 -9.21 -13.46 19.95
C ASP A 176 -10.29 -13.60 21.06
N HIS A 177 -10.09 -14.52 21.98
CA HIS A 177 -11.04 -14.74 23.07
C HIS A 177 -11.03 -13.66 24.18
N SER A 178 -9.91 -12.97 24.36
CA SER A 178 -9.72 -12.04 25.49
C SER A 178 -10.03 -10.58 25.14
N THR A 179 -9.81 -10.17 23.86
CA THR A 179 -9.89 -8.77 23.44
C THR A 179 -11.12 -8.46 22.59
N GLY A 180 -11.85 -9.48 22.17
CA GLY A 180 -13.07 -9.35 21.37
C GLY A 180 -12.81 -8.56 20.09
N ILE A 181 -13.70 -7.63 19.74
CA ILE A 181 -13.66 -6.85 18.50
C ILE A 181 -12.38 -6.02 18.32
N GLN A 182 -11.60 -5.79 19.39
CA GLN A 182 -10.34 -5.03 19.36
C GLN A 182 -9.11 -5.89 19.01
N VAL A 183 -9.30 -7.19 18.74
CA VAL A 183 -8.18 -8.12 18.45
C VAL A 183 -7.28 -7.63 17.33
N LEU A 184 -7.82 -7.06 16.25
CA LEU A 184 -7.01 -6.52 15.15
C LEU A 184 -6.15 -5.32 15.57
N ALA A 185 -6.62 -4.50 16.51
CA ALA A 185 -5.83 -3.38 17.03
C ALA A 185 -4.61 -3.90 17.80
N TRP A 186 -4.80 -4.89 18.67
CA TRP A 186 -3.73 -5.51 19.43
C TRP A 186 -2.73 -6.28 18.56
N THR A 187 -3.20 -6.99 17.53
CA THR A 187 -2.31 -7.71 16.61
C THR A 187 -1.38 -6.76 15.84
N ASN A 188 -1.83 -5.54 15.51
CA ASN A 188 -0.97 -4.53 14.91
C ASN A 188 0.12 -4.03 15.88
N VAL A 189 -0.17 -3.96 17.19
CA VAL A 189 0.84 -3.62 18.22
C VAL A 189 1.90 -4.70 18.31
N ILE A 190 1.48 -5.98 18.36
CA ILE A 190 2.39 -7.13 18.39
C ILE A 190 3.27 -7.17 17.14
N SER A 191 2.66 -7.00 15.97
CA SER A 191 3.34 -6.99 14.68
C SER A 191 4.39 -5.88 14.60
N GLY A 192 4.01 -4.65 14.94
CA GLY A 192 4.93 -3.51 14.96
C GLY A 192 6.05 -3.67 16.01
N GLY A 193 5.70 -4.18 17.19
CA GLY A 193 6.66 -4.49 18.25
C GLY A 193 7.71 -5.52 17.81
N THR A 194 7.29 -6.57 17.09
CA THR A 194 8.19 -7.58 16.55
C THR A 194 9.25 -6.99 15.62
N VAL A 195 8.84 -6.09 14.69
CA VAL A 195 9.80 -5.42 13.79
C VAL A 195 10.82 -4.61 14.58
N VAL A 196 10.35 -3.78 15.52
CA VAL A 196 11.23 -2.90 16.31
C VAL A 196 12.16 -3.72 17.21
N LEU A 197 11.68 -4.79 17.85
CA LEU A 197 12.50 -5.65 18.67
C LEU A 197 13.59 -6.35 17.85
N ILE A 198 13.23 -7.01 16.76
CA ILE A 198 14.21 -7.73 15.92
C ILE A 198 15.26 -6.74 15.38
N LEU A 199 14.83 -5.63 14.79
CA LEU A 199 15.75 -4.65 14.20
C LEU A 199 16.54 -3.90 15.28
N GLY A 200 15.94 -3.56 16.42
CA GLY A 200 16.60 -2.86 17.52
C GLY A 200 17.71 -3.69 18.16
N PHE A 201 17.47 -4.97 18.39
CA PHE A 201 18.53 -5.88 18.91
C PHE A 201 19.59 -6.20 17.85
N GLY A 202 19.19 -6.36 16.58
CA GLY A 202 20.13 -6.70 15.51
C GLY A 202 20.92 -5.53 14.94
N LEU A 203 20.47 -4.28 15.18
CA LEU A 203 21.08 -3.05 14.63
C LEU A 203 21.36 -2.05 15.76
N PRO A 204 22.29 -2.33 16.68
CA PRO A 204 22.52 -1.43 17.82
C PRO A 204 22.92 -0.04 17.35
N LEU A 205 22.16 0.94 17.81
CA LEU A 205 22.42 2.38 17.59
C LEU A 205 23.28 2.89 18.74
N HIS A 206 24.57 3.02 18.53
CA HIS A 206 25.45 3.59 19.53
C HIS A 206 25.19 5.11 19.63
N PRO A 207 24.92 5.64 20.82
CA PRO A 207 24.74 7.06 21.00
C PRO A 207 26.07 7.77 20.68
N ARG A 208 26.10 8.49 19.57
CA ARG A 208 27.17 9.44 19.26
C ARG A 208 26.73 10.82 19.69
N ARG A 209 27.68 11.73 19.96
CA ARG A 209 27.38 13.13 20.29
C ARG A 209 26.41 13.70 19.25
N LEU A 210 25.32 14.28 19.71
CA LEU A 210 24.31 14.93 18.86
C LEU A 210 24.99 16.09 18.13
N GLU A 211 25.23 15.90 16.84
CA GLU A 211 25.52 17.00 15.95
C GLU A 211 24.29 17.89 15.92
N GLY A 212 24.45 19.21 15.99
CA GLY A 212 23.36 20.16 16.17
C GLY A 212 22.12 19.98 15.27
N LEU A 213 21.08 20.74 15.48
CA LEU A 213 19.78 20.61 14.77
C LEU A 213 19.85 20.83 13.25
N GLY A 214 20.91 21.48 12.73
CA GLY A 214 21.02 21.79 11.30
C GLY A 214 20.94 20.58 10.36
N PRO A 215 21.67 19.48 10.60
CA PRO A 215 21.55 18.25 9.80
C PRO A 215 20.14 17.63 9.84
N ILE A 216 19.49 17.64 11.03
CA ILE A 216 18.13 17.11 11.21
C ILE A 216 17.12 17.90 10.38
N LEU A 217 17.18 19.22 10.42
CA LEU A 217 16.26 20.09 9.66
C LEU A 217 16.47 19.93 8.15
N ARG A 218 17.70 19.81 7.67
CA ARG A 218 18.01 19.56 6.25
C ARG A 218 17.49 18.19 5.80
N ALA A 219 17.70 17.14 6.59
CA ALA A 219 17.17 15.81 6.31
C ALA A 219 15.64 15.83 6.32
N GLY A 220 15.01 16.43 7.32
CA GLY A 220 13.57 16.61 7.42
C GLY A 220 12.97 17.30 6.20
N SER A 221 13.58 18.39 5.72
CA SER A 221 13.12 19.10 4.53
C SER A 221 13.18 18.25 3.25
N ARG A 222 14.16 17.35 3.12
CA ARG A 222 14.24 16.42 1.99
C ARG A 222 13.22 15.30 2.09
N LEU A 223 13.02 14.72 3.28
CA LEU A 223 11.97 13.73 3.54
C LEU A 223 10.58 14.29 3.22
N LEU A 224 10.31 15.53 3.67
CA LEU A 224 9.04 16.22 3.40
C LEU A 224 8.78 16.48 1.91
N ARG A 225 9.78 16.44 1.06
CA ARG A 225 9.58 16.54 -0.40
C ARG A 225 9.11 15.24 -1.04
N GLY A 226 9.50 14.09 -0.49
CA GLY A 226 9.14 12.76 -1.02
C GLY A 226 7.81 12.24 -0.48
N LEU A 227 7.42 12.62 0.74
CA LEU A 227 6.23 12.14 1.42
C LEU A 227 4.89 12.55 0.77
N PRO A 228 4.68 13.80 0.32
CA PRO A 228 3.33 14.29 0.03
C PRO A 228 2.60 13.54 -1.07
N LEU A 229 3.29 13.08 -2.13
CA LEU A 229 2.62 12.43 -3.26
C LEU A 229 2.08 11.03 -2.91
N PRO A 230 2.87 10.09 -2.36
CA PRO A 230 2.32 8.80 -1.91
C PRO A 230 1.30 8.96 -0.78
N MET A 231 1.53 9.92 0.13
CA MET A 231 0.60 10.20 1.23
C MET A 231 -0.75 10.71 0.73
N SER A 232 -0.79 11.52 -0.34
CA SER A 232 -2.06 12.00 -0.90
C SER A 232 -2.94 10.87 -1.42
N PHE A 233 -2.34 9.82 -2.02
CA PHE A 233 -3.07 8.62 -2.42
C PHE A 233 -3.62 7.86 -1.21
N SER A 234 -2.82 7.68 -0.18
CA SER A 234 -3.24 6.99 1.04
C SER A 234 -4.29 7.77 1.83
N LEU A 235 -4.26 9.10 1.73
CA LEU A 235 -5.23 9.99 2.39
C LEU A 235 -6.63 9.91 1.74
N MET A 236 -6.72 9.53 0.47
CA MET A 236 -8.01 9.45 -0.23
C MET A 236 -9.00 8.55 0.51
N TYR A 237 -8.56 7.39 0.98
CA TYR A 237 -9.45 6.44 1.64
C TYR A 237 -10.03 6.99 2.97
N PRO A 238 -9.25 7.43 3.96
CA PRO A 238 -9.81 8.03 5.17
C PRO A 238 -10.60 9.32 4.90
N VAL A 239 -10.24 10.12 3.89
CA VAL A 239 -11.01 11.31 3.49
C VAL A 239 -12.38 10.90 2.92
N THR A 240 -12.44 9.86 2.10
CA THR A 240 -13.71 9.31 1.60
C THR A 240 -14.59 8.86 2.77
N LEU A 241 -14.04 8.11 3.74
CA LEU A 241 -14.77 7.68 4.92
C LEU A 241 -15.25 8.86 5.77
N ALA A 242 -14.42 9.90 5.91
CA ALA A 242 -14.74 11.11 6.67
C ALA A 242 -15.88 11.94 6.05
N LEU A 243 -16.08 11.85 4.76
CA LEU A 243 -17.10 12.61 4.02
C LEU A 243 -18.31 11.75 3.62
N ALA A 244 -18.19 10.43 3.69
CA ALA A 244 -19.27 9.52 3.32
C ALA A 244 -20.50 9.71 4.23
N PRO A 245 -21.72 9.58 3.69
CA PRO A 245 -22.92 9.55 4.52
C PRO A 245 -22.97 8.25 5.34
N ARG A 246 -24.03 8.08 6.15
CA ARG A 246 -24.24 6.82 6.88
C ARG A 246 -24.28 5.65 5.90
N SER A 247 -23.44 4.65 6.14
CA SER A 247 -23.38 3.40 5.39
C SER A 247 -24.36 2.37 5.94
N ARG A 248 -24.67 1.34 5.14
CA ARG A 248 -25.25 0.11 5.66
C ARG A 248 -24.17 -0.68 6.42
N ALA A 249 -24.61 -1.55 7.32
CA ALA A 249 -23.67 -2.40 8.06
C ALA A 249 -22.91 -3.31 7.11
N GLY A 250 -21.58 -3.30 7.20
CA GLY A 250 -20.67 -4.11 6.38
C GLY A 250 -20.15 -3.45 5.11
N GLU A 251 -20.73 -2.33 4.64
CA GLU A 251 -20.25 -1.65 3.41
C GLU A 251 -18.82 -1.13 3.57
N ILE A 252 -18.52 -0.46 4.67
CA ILE A 252 -17.15 0.03 4.96
C ILE A 252 -16.18 -1.15 5.05
N THR A 253 -16.61 -2.24 5.67
CA THR A 253 -15.79 -3.44 5.84
C THR A 253 -15.42 -4.06 4.50
N LEU A 254 -16.37 -4.24 3.59
CA LEU A 254 -16.12 -4.85 2.28
C LEU A 254 -15.28 -3.93 1.38
N PHE A 255 -15.59 -2.64 1.38
CA PHE A 255 -14.78 -1.67 0.63
C PHE A 255 -13.36 -1.57 1.20
N GLY A 256 -13.20 -1.57 2.52
CA GLY A 256 -11.89 -1.60 3.18
C GLY A 256 -11.06 -2.84 2.85
N LEU A 257 -11.71 -4.00 2.72
CA LEU A 257 -11.08 -5.22 2.21
C LEU A 257 -10.59 -5.05 0.77
N ALA A 258 -11.43 -4.52 -0.13
CA ALA A 258 -11.07 -4.27 -1.52
C ALA A 258 -9.89 -3.28 -1.62
N TYR A 259 -9.93 -2.20 -0.83
CA TYR A 259 -8.83 -1.23 -0.70
C TYR A 259 -7.54 -1.90 -0.22
N THR A 260 -7.64 -2.78 0.78
CA THR A 260 -6.50 -3.51 1.33
C THR A 260 -5.86 -4.42 0.28
N VAL A 261 -6.67 -5.15 -0.50
CA VAL A 261 -6.18 -5.98 -1.61
C VAL A 261 -5.42 -5.14 -2.65
N CYS A 262 -5.99 -4.02 -3.10
CA CYS A 262 -5.34 -3.13 -4.07
C CYS A 262 -4.04 -2.51 -3.51
N SER A 263 -4.04 -2.13 -2.23
CA SER A 263 -2.87 -1.59 -1.55
C SER A 263 -1.74 -2.63 -1.45
N TYR A 264 -2.05 -3.87 -1.12
CA TYR A 264 -1.06 -4.96 -1.08
C TYR A 264 -0.54 -5.33 -2.46
N LEU A 265 -1.38 -5.36 -3.49
CA LEU A 265 -0.92 -5.58 -4.87
C LEU A 265 0.07 -4.49 -5.30
N SER A 266 -0.20 -3.23 -4.95
CA SER A 266 0.75 -2.13 -5.17
C SER A 266 2.05 -2.31 -4.37
N GLY A 267 1.94 -2.74 -3.11
CA GLY A 267 3.08 -2.96 -2.21
C GLY A 267 4.01 -4.06 -2.68
N ILE A 268 3.47 -5.24 -3.00
CA ILE A 268 4.25 -6.41 -3.45
C ILE A 268 4.96 -6.13 -4.77
N THR A 269 4.41 -5.29 -5.63
CA THR A 269 4.91 -5.02 -6.97
C THR A 269 5.71 -3.71 -7.03
N ALA A 270 5.06 -2.59 -7.27
CA ALA A 270 5.71 -1.31 -7.56
C ALA A 270 6.56 -0.77 -6.40
N GLN A 271 6.10 -0.94 -5.16
CA GLN A 271 6.83 -0.47 -4.01
C GLN A 271 8.09 -1.31 -3.73
N ALA A 272 8.00 -2.64 -3.86
CA ALA A 272 9.16 -3.52 -3.70
C ALA A 272 10.25 -3.21 -4.74
N LEU A 273 9.86 -2.97 -5.99
CA LEU A 273 10.76 -2.53 -7.07
C LEU A 273 11.33 -1.14 -6.78
N SER A 274 10.50 -0.18 -6.39
CA SER A 274 10.93 1.18 -6.07
C SER A 274 12.00 1.20 -4.97
N MET A 275 11.85 0.39 -3.93
CA MET A 275 12.84 0.29 -2.85
C MET A 275 14.19 -0.23 -3.32
N SER A 276 14.20 -1.22 -4.22
CA SER A 276 15.45 -1.76 -4.78
C SER A 276 16.12 -0.79 -5.75
N ASP A 277 15.32 -0.11 -6.58
CA ASP A 277 15.80 0.86 -7.55
C ASP A 277 16.40 2.09 -6.87
N VAL A 278 15.82 2.57 -5.76
CA VAL A 278 16.41 3.68 -4.99
C VAL A 278 17.79 3.33 -4.45
N VAL A 279 17.99 2.11 -3.96
CA VAL A 279 19.31 1.66 -3.45
C VAL A 279 20.31 1.54 -4.59
N SER A 280 19.91 0.99 -5.74
CA SER A 280 20.79 0.86 -6.90
C SER A 280 21.17 2.22 -7.50
N LEU A 281 20.19 3.12 -7.68
CA LEU A 281 20.44 4.48 -8.19
C LEU A 281 21.33 5.31 -7.25
N ALA A 282 21.18 5.10 -5.93
CA ALA A 282 22.01 5.76 -4.94
C ALA A 282 23.48 5.29 -4.97
N ARG A 283 23.75 4.04 -5.38
CA ARG A 283 25.10 3.46 -5.46
C ARG A 283 25.81 3.75 -6.79
N VAL A 284 25.08 3.68 -7.90
CA VAL A 284 25.64 3.76 -9.26
C VAL A 284 25.90 5.20 -9.71
N GLY A 285 25.37 6.19 -8.97
CA GLY A 285 25.44 7.59 -9.41
C GLY A 285 24.50 7.88 -10.58
N THR A 286 24.62 9.06 -11.19
CA THR A 286 23.70 9.58 -12.20
C THR A 286 23.82 8.87 -13.54
N GLY A 287 23.10 7.77 -13.73
CA GLY A 287 22.87 7.21 -15.07
C GLY A 287 22.16 8.21 -15.99
N SER A 288 22.25 8.00 -17.31
CA SER A 288 21.62 8.90 -18.28
C SER A 288 20.10 9.04 -18.05
N ALA A 289 19.50 10.15 -18.47
CA ALA A 289 18.05 10.36 -18.37
C ALA A 289 17.26 9.30 -19.17
N SER A 290 17.86 8.71 -20.23
CA SER A 290 17.30 7.61 -21.00
C SER A 290 17.23 6.33 -20.17
N ASP A 291 18.30 5.99 -19.44
CA ASP A 291 18.38 4.76 -18.64
C ASP A 291 17.37 4.80 -17.49
N ARG A 292 17.25 5.96 -16.83
CA ARG A 292 16.24 6.17 -15.77
C ARG A 292 14.82 5.97 -16.30
N ARG A 293 14.50 6.48 -17.50
CA ARG A 293 13.19 6.28 -18.12
C ARG A 293 12.94 4.80 -18.44
N ALA A 294 13.93 4.12 -19.01
CA ALA A 294 13.82 2.70 -19.32
C ALA A 294 13.56 1.87 -18.08
N THR A 295 14.23 2.18 -16.95
CA THR A 295 14.02 1.52 -15.65
C THR A 295 12.61 1.76 -15.11
N VAL A 296 12.13 3.02 -15.09
CA VAL A 296 10.78 3.37 -14.66
C VAL A 296 9.72 2.63 -15.50
N MET A 297 9.90 2.62 -16.83
CA MET A 297 8.98 1.95 -17.75
C MET A 297 8.93 0.44 -17.52
N ARG A 298 10.09 -0.18 -17.33
CA ARG A 298 10.19 -1.61 -17.06
C ARG A 298 9.53 -1.96 -15.72
N ALA A 299 9.86 -1.23 -14.67
CA ALA A 299 9.26 -1.43 -13.34
C ALA A 299 7.73 -1.26 -13.37
N PHE A 300 7.21 -0.26 -14.09
CA PHE A 300 5.79 -0.05 -14.24
C PHE A 300 5.09 -1.21 -14.96
N ARG A 301 5.66 -1.68 -16.09
CA ARG A 301 5.12 -2.82 -16.83
C ARG A 301 5.10 -4.09 -15.97
N TYR A 302 6.19 -4.42 -15.29
CA TYR A 302 6.22 -5.57 -14.37
C TYR A 302 5.17 -5.47 -13.28
N SER A 303 5.05 -4.31 -12.65
CA SER A 303 4.05 -4.08 -11.61
C SER A 303 2.63 -4.27 -12.12
N MET A 304 2.32 -3.71 -13.29
CA MET A 304 1.00 -3.83 -13.92
C MET A 304 0.69 -5.28 -14.33
N LEU A 305 1.67 -5.99 -14.93
CA LEU A 305 1.51 -7.37 -15.38
C LEU A 305 1.20 -8.35 -14.23
N ILE A 306 1.58 -8.02 -13.00
CA ILE A 306 1.28 -8.81 -11.79
C ILE A 306 0.03 -8.29 -11.08
N ALA A 307 -0.09 -6.97 -10.93
CA ALA A 307 -1.16 -6.37 -10.12
C ALA A 307 -2.55 -6.47 -10.79
N ILE A 308 -2.64 -6.30 -12.10
CA ILE A 308 -3.93 -6.36 -12.81
C ILE A 308 -4.57 -7.75 -12.76
N PRO A 309 -3.88 -8.88 -13.07
CA PRO A 309 -4.48 -10.19 -12.88
C PRO A 309 -4.79 -10.48 -11.40
N GLY A 310 -3.98 -10.00 -10.45
CA GLY A 310 -4.29 -10.09 -9.03
C GLY A 310 -5.61 -9.42 -8.65
N ALA A 311 -5.86 -8.20 -9.16
CA ALA A 311 -7.13 -7.52 -9.01
C ALA A 311 -8.29 -8.26 -9.72
N GLY A 312 -8.04 -8.81 -10.92
CA GLY A 312 -9.02 -9.63 -11.65
C GLY A 312 -9.43 -10.89 -10.88
N VAL A 313 -8.47 -11.60 -10.29
CA VAL A 313 -8.73 -12.75 -9.41
C VAL A 313 -9.56 -12.34 -8.20
N ALA A 314 -9.19 -11.25 -7.52
CA ALA A 314 -9.92 -10.74 -6.38
C ALA A 314 -11.35 -10.33 -6.76
N ALA A 315 -11.55 -9.72 -7.92
CA ALA A 315 -12.87 -9.33 -8.41
C ALA A 315 -13.78 -10.53 -8.72
N LEU A 316 -13.25 -11.61 -9.33
CA LEU A 316 -14.03 -12.79 -9.70
C LEU A 316 -14.24 -13.76 -8.54
N ALA A 317 -13.19 -14.08 -7.80
CA ALA A 317 -13.23 -15.11 -6.77
C ALA A 317 -13.46 -14.55 -5.36
N GLY A 318 -13.15 -13.27 -5.10
CA GLY A 318 -13.16 -12.72 -3.76
C GLY A 318 -14.53 -12.73 -3.10
N GLY A 319 -15.58 -12.24 -3.78
CA GLY A 319 -16.96 -12.25 -3.27
C GLY A 319 -17.48 -13.67 -3.00
N PRO A 320 -17.44 -14.60 -3.97
CA PRO A 320 -17.80 -15.99 -3.76
C PRO A 320 -17.02 -16.68 -2.62
N VAL A 321 -15.71 -16.44 -2.51
CA VAL A 321 -14.87 -17.00 -1.42
C VAL A 321 -15.30 -16.43 -0.06
N LEU A 322 -15.51 -15.11 0.03
CA LEU A 322 -15.99 -14.48 1.27
C LEU A 322 -17.35 -15.05 1.69
N THR A 323 -18.27 -15.21 0.75
CA THR A 323 -19.59 -15.79 1.03
C THR A 323 -19.49 -17.25 1.47
N ALA A 324 -18.59 -18.04 0.86
CA ALA A 324 -18.38 -19.44 1.26
C ALA A 324 -17.73 -19.57 2.65
N LEU A 325 -16.82 -18.66 2.99
CA LEU A 325 -16.17 -18.64 4.32
C LEU A 325 -17.10 -18.14 5.43
N MET A 326 -18.09 -17.31 5.09
CA MET A 326 -18.94 -16.59 6.05
C MET A 326 -20.43 -16.56 5.60
N PRO A 327 -21.06 -17.69 5.31
CA PRO A 327 -22.39 -17.72 4.65
C PRO A 327 -23.49 -17.00 5.45
N SER A 328 -23.42 -17.05 6.78
CA SER A 328 -24.44 -16.46 7.66
C SER A 328 -24.14 -15.01 8.09
N LYS A 329 -22.94 -14.48 7.80
CA LYS A 329 -22.46 -13.20 8.37
C LYS A 329 -22.17 -12.11 7.35
N VAL A 330 -21.99 -12.46 6.07
CA VAL A 330 -21.70 -11.50 4.98
C VAL A 330 -22.98 -11.03 4.28
N GLY A 331 -24.10 -11.78 4.44
CA GLY A 331 -25.38 -11.43 3.84
C GLY A 331 -25.31 -11.21 2.32
N THR A 332 -26.21 -10.38 1.80
CA THR A 332 -26.23 -9.98 0.37
C THR A 332 -25.07 -9.07 -0.03
N SER A 333 -24.37 -8.47 0.94
CA SER A 333 -23.27 -7.51 0.70
C SER A 333 -22.01 -8.15 0.11
N GLY A 334 -21.78 -9.46 0.29
CA GLY A 334 -20.62 -10.16 -0.31
C GLY A 334 -20.58 -10.10 -1.84
N GLY A 335 -21.72 -9.89 -2.49
CA GLY A 335 -21.83 -9.74 -3.94
C GLY A 335 -21.25 -8.43 -4.49
N THR A 336 -21.07 -7.41 -3.67
CA THR A 336 -20.52 -6.11 -4.11
C THR A 336 -18.99 -6.06 -4.08
N PHE A 337 -18.32 -6.94 -3.33
CA PHE A 337 -16.86 -6.93 -3.17
C PHE A 337 -16.09 -6.91 -4.50
N GLY A 338 -16.52 -7.70 -5.47
CA GLY A 338 -15.89 -7.74 -6.79
C GLY A 338 -16.00 -6.39 -7.53
N LEU A 339 -17.13 -5.71 -7.40
CA LEU A 339 -17.34 -4.37 -7.96
C LEU A 339 -16.46 -3.34 -7.25
N ASP A 340 -16.32 -3.44 -5.92
CA ASP A 340 -15.45 -2.56 -5.13
C ASP A 340 -13.98 -2.70 -5.57
N VAL A 341 -13.51 -3.92 -5.82
CA VAL A 341 -12.16 -4.15 -6.37
C VAL A 341 -12.01 -3.52 -7.75
N LEU A 342 -12.98 -3.70 -8.65
CA LEU A 342 -12.94 -3.10 -9.99
C LEU A 342 -12.96 -1.56 -9.93
N LEU A 343 -13.74 -0.98 -9.05
CA LEU A 343 -13.80 0.45 -8.79
C LEU A 343 -12.44 1.01 -8.33
N LEU A 344 -11.66 0.19 -7.60
CA LEU A 344 -10.34 0.56 -7.11
C LEU A 344 -9.19 0.29 -8.11
N VAL A 345 -9.44 -0.27 -9.30
CA VAL A 345 -8.39 -0.46 -10.33
C VAL A 345 -7.72 0.85 -10.72
N PRO A 346 -8.42 1.99 -10.94
CA PRO A 346 -7.76 3.27 -11.20
C PRO A 346 -6.87 3.72 -10.04
N PHE A 347 -7.29 3.49 -8.79
CA PHE A 347 -6.47 3.74 -7.61
C PHE A 347 -5.19 2.88 -7.64
N LEU A 348 -5.32 1.58 -7.91
CA LEU A 348 -4.19 0.66 -8.04
C LEU A 348 -3.20 1.15 -9.10
N VAL A 349 -3.67 1.46 -10.31
CA VAL A 349 -2.83 1.97 -11.41
C VAL A 349 -2.13 3.28 -11.03
N GLY A 350 -2.86 4.19 -10.40
CA GLY A 350 -2.30 5.45 -9.91
C GLY A 350 -1.22 5.24 -8.85
N ALA A 351 -1.46 4.37 -7.89
CA ALA A 351 -0.50 4.01 -6.84
C ALA A 351 0.76 3.36 -7.42
N LEU A 352 0.61 2.44 -8.38
CA LEU A 352 1.76 1.86 -9.11
C LEU A 352 2.58 2.95 -9.80
N GLY A 353 1.92 3.88 -10.49
CA GLY A 353 2.57 5.02 -11.15
C GLY A 353 3.34 5.91 -10.17
N VAL A 354 2.77 6.20 -9.01
CA VAL A 354 3.44 6.98 -7.94
C VAL A 354 4.68 6.27 -7.44
N TRP A 355 4.57 5.02 -7.02
CA TRP A 355 5.69 4.26 -6.45
C TRP A 355 6.84 4.10 -7.44
N VAL A 356 6.56 3.76 -8.69
CA VAL A 356 7.60 3.55 -9.70
C VAL A 356 8.29 4.87 -10.12
N THR A 357 7.57 5.99 -10.09
CA THR A 357 8.15 7.30 -10.43
C THR A 357 8.86 7.96 -9.26
N LEU A 358 8.59 7.57 -8.03
CA LEU A 358 9.14 8.17 -6.82
C LEU A 358 10.69 8.25 -6.81
N PRO A 359 11.45 7.18 -7.16
CA PRO A 359 12.91 7.26 -7.21
C PRO A 359 13.43 8.31 -8.18
N ALA A 360 12.78 8.43 -9.35
CA ALA A 360 13.15 9.43 -10.36
C ALA A 360 12.80 10.87 -9.93
N LEU A 361 11.75 11.05 -9.13
CA LEU A 361 11.35 12.34 -8.55
C LEU A 361 12.30 12.80 -7.44
N LEU A 362 12.90 11.86 -6.73
CA LEU A 362 13.85 12.13 -5.64
C LEU A 362 15.25 12.43 -6.13
N SER A 363 15.60 12.05 -7.37
CA SER A 363 16.93 12.34 -7.95
C SER A 363 17.10 13.84 -8.20
N ALA A 364 18.20 14.41 -7.69
CA ALA A 364 18.42 15.85 -7.55
C ALA A 364 18.38 16.68 -8.84
N GLU A 365 18.69 16.09 -10.00
CA GLU A 365 18.81 16.81 -11.27
C GLU A 365 17.47 17.14 -11.96
N ASN A 366 16.40 16.40 -11.64
CA ASN A 366 15.08 16.62 -12.24
C ASN A 366 14.01 16.97 -11.21
N GLY A 367 14.45 17.46 -10.04
CA GLY A 367 13.53 17.85 -8.98
C GLY A 367 12.40 18.69 -9.58
N LEU A 368 11.20 18.11 -9.65
CA LEU A 368 9.99 18.91 -9.83
C LEU A 368 10.13 20.12 -8.95
N LYS A 369 10.18 21.30 -9.52
CA LYS A 369 10.18 22.53 -8.73
C LYS A 369 9.05 22.33 -7.73
N GLY A 370 9.34 22.39 -6.44
CA GLY A 370 8.45 21.92 -5.37
C GLY A 370 7.02 22.48 -5.49
N ARG A 371 6.87 23.68 -6.10
CA ARG A 371 5.58 24.30 -6.45
C ARG A 371 4.74 23.46 -7.43
N ARG A 372 5.33 22.83 -8.46
CA ARG A 372 4.57 22.01 -9.42
C ARG A 372 4.07 20.72 -8.77
N LEU A 373 4.91 20.04 -8.00
CA LEU A 373 4.50 18.85 -7.27
C LEU A 373 3.38 19.16 -6.27
N PHE A 374 3.54 20.25 -5.53
CA PHE A 374 2.53 20.73 -4.59
C PHE A 374 1.20 21.07 -5.30
N ALA A 375 1.23 21.74 -6.46
CA ALA A 375 0.05 22.03 -7.25
C ALA A 375 -0.65 20.74 -7.76
N VAL A 376 0.12 19.72 -8.18
CA VAL A 376 -0.43 18.41 -8.56
C VAL A 376 -1.11 17.73 -7.40
N ILE A 377 -0.50 17.73 -6.22
CA ILE A 377 -1.05 17.13 -5.00
C ILE A 377 -2.33 17.85 -4.58
N LEU A 378 -2.33 19.18 -4.53
CA LEU A 378 -3.52 19.97 -4.20
C LEU A 378 -4.62 19.74 -5.22
N GLY A 379 -4.30 19.72 -6.51
CA GLY A 379 -5.26 19.43 -7.57
C GLY A 379 -5.87 18.04 -7.42
N LEU A 380 -5.04 17.03 -7.11
CA LEU A 380 -5.49 15.66 -6.88
C LEU A 380 -6.46 15.58 -5.69
N LEU A 381 -6.09 16.18 -4.56
CA LEU A 381 -6.96 16.22 -3.37
C LEU A 381 -8.23 17.03 -3.61
N ALA A 382 -8.16 18.12 -4.35
CA ALA A 382 -9.32 18.92 -4.71
C ALA A 382 -10.29 18.14 -5.62
N VAL A 383 -9.78 17.44 -6.63
CA VAL A 383 -10.58 16.55 -7.49
C VAL A 383 -11.21 15.43 -6.66
N HIS A 384 -10.44 14.84 -5.74
CA HIS A 384 -10.96 13.79 -4.85
C HIS A 384 -12.07 14.31 -3.94
N LEU A 385 -11.86 15.46 -3.31
CA LEU A 385 -12.84 16.12 -2.45
C LEU A 385 -14.11 16.44 -3.23
N ALA A 386 -13.98 17.09 -4.40
CA ALA A 386 -15.11 17.43 -5.25
C ALA A 386 -15.88 16.17 -5.70
N ALA A 387 -15.16 15.14 -6.18
CA ALA A 387 -15.78 13.88 -6.59
C ALA A 387 -16.51 13.19 -5.43
N THR A 388 -15.93 13.22 -4.21
CA THR A 388 -16.57 12.64 -3.00
C THR A 388 -17.86 13.41 -2.65
N LEU A 389 -17.83 14.74 -2.65
CA LEU A 389 -19.00 15.56 -2.31
C LEU A 389 -20.11 15.45 -3.37
N VAL A 390 -19.75 15.50 -4.64
CA VAL A 390 -20.72 15.34 -5.75
C VAL A 390 -21.27 13.91 -5.77
N GLY A 391 -20.43 12.90 -5.67
CA GLY A 391 -20.86 11.50 -5.62
C GLY A 391 -21.80 11.24 -4.44
N ARG A 392 -21.43 11.73 -3.24
CA ARG A 392 -22.30 11.68 -2.06
C ARG A 392 -23.67 12.32 -2.31
N ALA A 393 -23.72 13.46 -2.96
CA ALA A 393 -24.98 14.17 -3.22
C ALA A 393 -25.87 13.43 -4.23
N LEU A 394 -25.27 12.75 -5.22
CA LEU A 394 -26.01 12.07 -6.29
C LEU A 394 -26.41 10.64 -5.93
N TRP A 395 -25.52 9.87 -5.28
CA TRP A 395 -25.66 8.41 -5.07
C TRP A 395 -25.36 7.97 -3.64
N GLY A 396 -25.30 8.90 -2.69
CA GLY A 396 -25.07 8.56 -1.28
C GLY A 396 -23.68 7.96 -1.03
N PHE A 397 -23.64 6.85 -0.28
CA PHE A 397 -22.40 6.18 0.11
C PHE A 397 -21.62 5.66 -1.11
N ASP A 398 -22.28 4.94 -2.00
CA ASP A 398 -21.66 4.38 -3.22
C ASP A 398 -21.06 5.48 -4.11
N GLY A 399 -21.74 6.61 -4.22
CA GLY A 399 -21.24 7.77 -4.94
C GLY A 399 -19.98 8.38 -4.32
N ALA A 400 -19.91 8.43 -2.99
CA ALA A 400 -18.69 8.87 -2.30
C ALA A 400 -17.50 7.95 -2.59
N LEU A 401 -17.73 6.64 -2.71
CA LEU A 401 -16.70 5.67 -3.05
C LEU A 401 -16.17 5.83 -4.48
N LEU A 402 -17.00 6.29 -5.43
CA LEU A 402 -16.56 6.57 -6.81
C LEU A 402 -15.40 7.58 -6.88
N ALA A 403 -15.23 8.44 -5.89
CA ALA A 403 -14.10 9.36 -5.81
C ALA A 403 -12.75 8.64 -5.80
N MET A 404 -12.71 7.43 -5.24
CA MET A 404 -11.51 6.57 -5.23
C MET A 404 -11.12 6.06 -6.63
N ALA A 405 -12.03 6.12 -7.60
CA ALA A 405 -11.73 5.85 -9.01
C ALA A 405 -11.41 7.14 -9.78
N VAL A 406 -12.23 8.19 -9.60
CA VAL A 406 -12.16 9.43 -10.39
C VAL A 406 -10.84 10.18 -10.19
N ALA A 407 -10.45 10.43 -8.94
CA ALA A 407 -9.24 11.20 -8.66
C ALA A 407 -7.94 10.50 -9.10
N PRO A 408 -7.74 9.18 -8.81
CA PRO A 408 -6.60 8.45 -9.34
C PRO A 408 -6.59 8.35 -10.87
N ALA A 409 -7.74 8.18 -11.53
CA ALA A 409 -7.82 8.20 -12.99
C ALA A 409 -7.39 9.56 -13.54
N ALA A 410 -7.88 10.66 -12.95
CA ALA A 410 -7.46 12.00 -13.31
C ALA A 410 -5.95 12.22 -13.10
N PHE A 411 -5.38 11.66 -12.03
CA PHE A 411 -3.94 11.69 -11.80
C PHE A 411 -3.16 10.94 -12.88
N VAL A 412 -3.57 9.73 -13.25
CA VAL A 412 -2.91 8.97 -14.32
C VAL A 412 -2.97 9.71 -15.65
N CYS A 413 -4.12 10.30 -15.97
CA CYS A 413 -4.32 11.02 -17.25
C CYS A 413 -3.62 12.38 -17.31
N PHE A 414 -3.67 13.15 -16.24
CA PHE A 414 -3.25 14.55 -16.22
C PHE A 414 -2.12 14.83 -15.22
N GLY A 415 -2.22 14.32 -14.00
CA GLY A 415 -1.27 14.58 -12.92
C GLY A 415 0.13 14.10 -13.24
N LEU A 416 0.27 12.89 -13.79
CA LEU A 416 1.55 12.37 -14.26
C LEU A 416 2.16 13.23 -15.38
N ARG A 417 1.34 13.79 -16.28
CA ARG A 417 1.82 14.70 -17.33
C ARG A 417 2.38 16.00 -16.75
N LEU A 418 1.75 16.53 -15.71
CA LEU A 418 2.24 17.72 -15.02
C LEU A 418 3.47 17.44 -14.17
N ALA A 419 3.49 16.27 -13.51
CA ALA A 419 4.60 15.86 -12.66
C ALA A 419 5.83 15.43 -13.44
N ALA A 420 5.67 14.65 -14.51
CA ALA A 420 6.77 14.09 -15.31
C ALA A 420 6.37 14.03 -16.80
N PRO A 421 6.27 15.16 -17.52
CA PRO A 421 5.65 15.22 -18.85
C PRO A 421 6.25 14.28 -19.89
N ARG A 422 7.57 14.07 -19.83
CA ARG A 422 8.27 13.16 -20.75
C ARG A 422 8.10 11.67 -20.41
N THR A 423 7.74 11.33 -19.18
CA THR A 423 7.58 9.95 -18.71
C THR A 423 6.11 9.54 -18.71
N ALA A 424 5.20 10.45 -18.44
CA ALA A 424 3.77 10.19 -18.32
C ALA A 424 3.14 9.60 -19.59
N LEU A 425 3.45 10.17 -20.75
CA LEU A 425 2.97 9.66 -22.04
C LEU A 425 3.41 8.22 -22.30
N LEU A 426 4.59 7.86 -21.80
CA LEU A 426 5.11 6.51 -21.92
C LEU A 426 4.37 5.53 -20.99
N LEU A 427 3.87 5.98 -19.83
CA LEU A 427 3.16 5.14 -18.87
C LEU A 427 1.68 4.90 -19.27
N VAL A 428 1.05 5.85 -19.93
CA VAL A 428 -0.38 5.74 -20.30
C VAL A 428 -0.62 4.58 -21.27
N ARG A 429 0.22 4.43 -22.31
CA ARG A 429 0.06 3.35 -23.30
C ARG A 429 0.09 1.95 -22.67
N PRO A 430 1.13 1.55 -21.91
CA PRO A 430 1.12 0.24 -21.24
C PRO A 430 -0.01 0.12 -20.21
N ALA A 431 -0.38 1.18 -19.49
CA ALA A 431 -1.51 1.14 -18.57
C ALA A 431 -2.81 0.76 -19.30
N VAL A 432 -3.15 1.47 -20.38
CA VAL A 432 -4.35 1.19 -21.18
C VAL A 432 -4.30 -0.22 -21.78
N THR A 433 -3.16 -0.63 -22.34
CA THR A 433 -3.02 -1.94 -23.00
C THR A 433 -3.15 -3.08 -21.98
N ILE A 434 -2.50 -2.98 -20.81
CA ILE A 434 -2.51 -4.04 -19.80
C ILE A 434 -3.87 -4.08 -19.09
N CYS A 435 -4.47 -2.93 -18.75
CA CYS A 435 -5.83 -2.87 -18.22
C CYS A 435 -6.86 -3.40 -19.23
N GLY A 436 -6.70 -3.09 -20.52
CA GLY A 436 -7.55 -3.61 -21.58
C GLY A 436 -7.46 -5.14 -21.69
N ALA A 437 -6.25 -5.71 -21.66
CA ALA A 437 -6.06 -7.16 -21.60
C ALA A 437 -6.71 -7.77 -20.35
N GLY A 438 -6.59 -7.12 -19.19
CA GLY A 438 -7.28 -7.52 -17.96
C GLY A 438 -8.80 -7.47 -18.10
N ALA A 439 -9.33 -6.38 -18.61
CA ALA A 439 -10.78 -6.21 -18.81
C ALA A 439 -11.35 -7.27 -19.77
N VAL A 440 -10.65 -7.60 -20.87
CA VAL A 440 -11.07 -8.67 -21.79
C VAL A 440 -11.00 -10.04 -21.10
N SER A 441 -9.89 -10.36 -20.41
CA SER A 441 -9.69 -11.68 -19.82
C SER A 441 -10.62 -11.95 -18.62
N PHE A 442 -10.82 -10.99 -17.74
CA PHE A 442 -11.60 -11.15 -16.52
C PHE A 442 -13.04 -10.64 -16.67
N GLY A 443 -13.26 -9.55 -17.43
CA GLY A 443 -14.57 -8.95 -17.62
C GLY A 443 -15.52 -9.87 -18.41
N MET A 444 -15.05 -10.50 -19.49
CA MET A 444 -15.84 -11.49 -20.23
C MET A 444 -16.25 -12.68 -19.36
N LEU A 445 -15.35 -13.14 -18.49
CA LEU A 445 -15.62 -14.23 -17.56
C LEU A 445 -16.59 -13.81 -16.45
N ALA A 446 -16.48 -12.58 -15.95
CA ALA A 446 -17.43 -12.03 -14.99
C ALA A 446 -18.87 -12.04 -15.53
N LEU A 447 -19.05 -11.62 -16.80
CA LEU A 447 -20.34 -11.64 -17.48
C LEU A 447 -20.87 -13.07 -17.69
N ALA A 448 -19.98 -14.01 -18.08
CA ALA A 448 -20.37 -15.41 -18.34
C ALA A 448 -20.74 -16.17 -17.06
N ILE A 449 -20.11 -15.85 -15.93
CA ILE A 449 -20.31 -16.58 -14.67
C ILE A 449 -21.39 -15.99 -13.80
N HIS A 450 -21.71 -14.71 -13.96
CA HIS A 450 -22.73 -14.05 -13.14
C HIS A 450 -24.03 -14.84 -12.92
N PRO A 451 -24.62 -15.50 -13.94
CA PRO A 451 -25.79 -16.33 -13.73
C PRO A 451 -25.49 -17.64 -12.98
N VAL A 452 -24.29 -18.21 -13.14
CA VAL A 452 -23.91 -19.52 -12.57
C VAL A 452 -23.41 -19.38 -11.13
N ALA A 453 -22.73 -18.28 -10.79
CA ALA A 453 -22.19 -18.04 -9.46
C ALA A 453 -23.27 -17.99 -8.36
N ARG A 454 -24.50 -17.64 -8.72
CA ARG A 454 -25.64 -17.63 -7.80
C ARG A 454 -26.08 -19.04 -7.36
N LEU A 455 -25.72 -20.08 -8.12
CA LEU A 455 -26.22 -21.45 -7.92
C LEU A 455 -25.22 -22.39 -7.23
N HIS A 456 -23.91 -22.14 -7.28
CA HIS A 456 -22.88 -23.17 -7.01
C HIS A 456 -21.75 -22.76 -6.04
N GLY A 457 -21.90 -21.73 -5.27
CA GLY A 457 -20.91 -21.35 -4.24
C GLY A 457 -19.60 -20.75 -4.80
N ALA A 458 -18.46 -21.00 -4.13
CA ALA A 458 -17.17 -20.36 -4.47
C ALA A 458 -16.46 -20.96 -5.68
N LEU A 459 -16.73 -22.23 -6.01
CA LEU A 459 -16.00 -22.97 -7.03
C LEU A 459 -16.03 -22.32 -8.42
N PRO A 460 -17.21 -21.88 -8.93
CA PRO A 460 -17.26 -21.21 -10.24
C PRO A 460 -16.42 -19.94 -10.31
N GLY A 461 -16.40 -19.14 -9.25
CA GLY A 461 -15.57 -17.94 -9.17
C GLY A 461 -14.07 -18.24 -9.21
N ILE A 462 -13.64 -19.30 -8.51
CA ILE A 462 -12.24 -19.76 -8.50
C ILE A 462 -11.83 -20.29 -9.89
N VAL A 463 -12.68 -21.13 -10.51
CA VAL A 463 -12.43 -21.67 -11.87
C VAL A 463 -12.33 -20.52 -12.87
N ALA A 464 -13.24 -19.56 -12.82
CA ALA A 464 -13.18 -18.39 -13.69
C ALA A 464 -11.92 -17.56 -13.48
N ALA A 465 -11.54 -17.34 -12.25
CA ALA A 465 -10.31 -16.62 -11.95
C ALA A 465 -9.10 -17.35 -12.54
N ALA A 466 -9.04 -18.69 -12.46
CA ALA A 466 -7.97 -19.49 -13.06
C ALA A 466 -7.97 -19.37 -14.59
N ILE A 467 -9.13 -19.47 -15.24
CA ILE A 467 -9.27 -19.27 -16.68
C ILE A 467 -8.86 -17.84 -17.07
N GLY A 468 -9.29 -16.84 -16.30
CA GLY A 468 -8.92 -15.44 -16.50
C GLY A 468 -7.41 -15.19 -16.44
N VAL A 469 -6.73 -15.82 -15.48
CA VAL A 469 -5.26 -15.77 -15.38
C VAL A 469 -4.61 -16.42 -16.60
N ALA A 470 -5.10 -17.58 -17.06
CA ALA A 470 -4.55 -18.25 -18.23
C ALA A 470 -4.74 -17.40 -19.49
N ALA A 471 -5.95 -16.87 -19.73
CA ALA A 471 -6.25 -15.98 -20.85
C ALA A 471 -5.41 -14.70 -20.83
N TYR A 472 -5.31 -14.06 -19.65
CA TYR A 472 -4.48 -12.88 -19.44
C TYR A 472 -3.00 -13.19 -19.72
N SER A 473 -2.47 -14.29 -19.20
CA SER A 473 -1.08 -14.68 -19.41
C SER A 473 -0.76 -14.92 -20.88
N ALA A 474 -1.70 -15.52 -21.63
CA ALA A 474 -1.58 -15.69 -23.07
C ALA A 474 -1.57 -14.37 -23.84
N LEU A 475 -2.44 -13.41 -23.47
CA LEU A 475 -2.44 -12.07 -24.06
C LEU A 475 -1.18 -11.28 -23.67
N ALA A 476 -0.80 -11.31 -22.41
CA ALA A 476 0.38 -10.61 -21.89
C ALA A 476 1.67 -11.13 -22.54
N SER A 477 1.80 -12.43 -22.76
CA SER A 477 2.97 -13.03 -23.44
C SER A 477 3.11 -12.60 -24.90
N ARG A 478 1.99 -12.30 -25.57
CA ARG A 478 2.00 -11.73 -26.93
C ARG A 478 2.35 -10.26 -26.97
N LEU A 479 1.85 -9.50 -25.99
CA LEU A 479 2.02 -8.04 -25.94
C LEU A 479 3.37 -7.64 -25.33
N TYR A 480 3.87 -8.40 -24.36
CA TYR A 480 5.07 -8.11 -23.56
C TYR A 480 5.93 -9.36 -23.34
N PRO A 481 6.44 -10.00 -24.42
CA PRO A 481 7.13 -11.30 -24.32
C PRO A 481 8.41 -11.26 -23.48
N ALA A 482 9.14 -10.15 -23.51
CA ALA A 482 10.38 -9.98 -22.75
C ALA A 482 10.13 -9.91 -21.25
N GLU A 483 9.13 -9.13 -20.85
CA GLU A 483 8.74 -8.94 -19.45
C GLU A 483 8.15 -10.22 -18.87
N VAL A 484 7.23 -10.87 -19.57
CA VAL A 484 6.62 -12.14 -19.14
C VAL A 484 7.67 -13.25 -19.04
N GLY A 485 8.58 -13.36 -20.00
CA GLY A 485 9.69 -14.30 -19.94
C GLY A 485 10.62 -14.09 -18.75
N THR A 486 10.78 -12.86 -18.31
CA THR A 486 11.58 -12.52 -17.09
C THR A 486 10.83 -12.92 -15.83
N ILE A 487 9.52 -12.60 -15.72
CA ILE A 487 8.66 -13.00 -14.58
C ILE A 487 8.65 -14.53 -14.46
N ALA A 488 8.47 -15.25 -15.58
CA ALA A 488 8.46 -16.71 -15.58
C ALA A 488 9.79 -17.34 -15.12
N ARG A 489 10.92 -16.72 -15.46
CA ARG A 489 12.24 -17.15 -14.96
C ARG A 489 12.38 -16.93 -13.45
N LEU A 490 11.94 -15.77 -12.94
CA LEU A 490 11.99 -15.46 -11.50
C LEU A 490 11.10 -16.38 -10.67
N ALA A 491 10.00 -16.86 -11.22
CA ALA A 491 9.10 -17.80 -10.53
C ALA A 491 9.64 -19.25 -10.46
N ARG A 492 10.70 -19.59 -11.24
CA ARG A 492 11.33 -20.93 -11.24
C ARG A 492 12.50 -21.06 -10.28
N HIS A 493 12.95 -19.96 -9.72
CA HIS A 493 14.06 -19.87 -8.73
C HIS A 493 13.54 -19.43 -7.36
#